data_aa4573b36f4ebee20abd630bd3921de3
#
_entry.id   aa4573b36f4ebee20abd630bd3921de3
#
_cell.length_a   1.000
_cell.length_b   1.000
_cell.length_c   1.000
_cell.angle_alpha   90.00
_cell.angle_beta   90.00
_cell.angle_gamma   90.00
#
_symmetry.space_group_name_H-M   'P 1'
#
loop_
_entity.id
_entity.type
_entity.pdbx_description
1 polymer ?
#
loop_
_entity_poly.entity_id
_entity_poly.type
_entity_poly.pdbx_seq_one_letter_code
_entity_poly.pdbx_strand_id
1 'polypeptide(L)'
;MALVPMVIEQTPRGERAFDIFSRLLKERIIFLPTFIEDELANLVIAQMLFLEAEDPDKDILLYINSPGGSITAGMAIYDTMQFIKPDVQTYCIGQAASMAAVLLAAGAKGKRFSLPNSRIVIHQPLMSGLGGQATDIDIAAREILRMRERLNEILVSHTGQPVKRIQDDTERDYIMSADQGKEYGIIDDVIRKRA
;
A
#
# COMPACT_ATOMS: atom_id res chain seq x y z
N MET A 1 2.86 -14.12 18.42
CA MET A 1 1.72 -14.01 17.46
C MET A 1 0.50 -13.54 18.23
N ALA A 2 -0.15 -12.45 17.80
CA ALA A 2 -1.37 -11.99 18.47
C ALA A 2 -2.51 -12.99 18.20
N LEU A 3 -3.37 -13.22 19.22
CA LEU A 3 -4.54 -14.07 19.06
C LEU A 3 -5.53 -13.39 18.12
N VAL A 4 -5.92 -14.06 17.02
CA VAL A 4 -6.95 -13.57 16.11
C VAL A 4 -8.32 -13.92 16.67
N PRO A 5 -9.19 -12.94 17.01
CA PRO A 5 -10.50 -13.21 17.57
C PRO A 5 -11.45 -13.83 16.55
N MET A 6 -12.34 -14.69 17.03
CA MET A 6 -13.43 -15.27 16.23
C MET A 6 -14.71 -14.47 16.43
N VAL A 7 -15.47 -14.30 15.35
CA VAL A 7 -16.79 -13.66 15.33
C VAL A 7 -17.82 -14.69 14.90
N ILE A 8 -18.95 -14.77 15.61
CA ILE A 8 -20.06 -15.66 15.30
C ILE A 8 -21.20 -14.83 14.68
N GLU A 9 -21.59 -15.18 13.47
CA GLU A 9 -22.76 -14.62 12.79
C GLU A 9 -23.95 -15.61 12.87
N GLN A 10 -25.10 -15.08 13.24
CA GLN A 10 -26.37 -15.80 13.12
C GLN A 10 -26.90 -15.69 11.68
N THR A 11 -27.11 -16.80 11.02
CA THR A 11 -27.66 -16.84 9.67
C THR A 11 -28.96 -17.68 9.67
N PRO A 12 -29.84 -17.56 8.66
CA PRO A 12 -31.02 -18.41 8.53
C PRO A 12 -30.69 -19.91 8.45
N ARG A 13 -29.44 -20.28 8.19
CA ARG A 13 -28.94 -21.67 8.11
C ARG A 13 -28.15 -22.11 9.34
N GLY A 14 -28.17 -21.32 10.44
CA GLY A 14 -27.43 -21.57 11.67
C GLY A 14 -26.27 -20.62 11.89
N GLU A 15 -25.49 -20.90 12.93
CA GLU A 15 -24.31 -20.11 13.30
C GLU A 15 -23.11 -20.38 12.36
N ARG A 16 -22.40 -19.31 12.01
CA ARG A 16 -21.13 -19.41 11.29
C ARG A 16 -20.05 -18.64 12.03
N ALA A 17 -18.92 -19.27 12.28
CA ALA A 17 -17.75 -18.65 12.87
C ALA A 17 -16.79 -18.20 11.78
N PHE A 18 -16.29 -16.97 11.91
CA PHE A 18 -15.23 -16.39 11.06
C PHE A 18 -14.15 -15.83 11.96
N ASP A 19 -12.90 -15.88 11.54
CA ASP A 19 -11.91 -14.98 12.13
C ASP A 19 -12.22 -13.54 11.71
N ILE A 20 -11.70 -12.56 12.48
CA ILE A 20 -12.05 -11.15 12.26
C ILE A 20 -11.65 -10.64 10.87
N PHE A 21 -10.53 -11.11 10.30
CA PHE A 21 -10.08 -10.67 8.98
C PHE A 21 -10.94 -11.27 7.87
N SER A 22 -11.29 -12.56 7.95
CA SER A 22 -12.25 -13.19 7.04
C SER A 22 -13.63 -12.53 7.11
N ARG A 23 -14.06 -12.08 8.30
CA ARG A 23 -15.31 -11.34 8.44
C ARG A 23 -15.25 -9.97 7.78
N LEU A 24 -14.15 -9.25 7.94
CA LEU A 24 -13.94 -7.93 7.32
C LEU A 24 -13.76 -8.03 5.79
N LEU A 25 -13.18 -9.12 5.30
CA LEU A 25 -13.06 -9.38 3.86
C LEU A 25 -14.44 -9.45 3.16
N LYS A 26 -15.48 -9.95 3.84
CA LYS A 26 -16.87 -9.90 3.32
C LYS A 26 -17.38 -8.47 3.10
N GLU A 27 -16.85 -7.50 3.85
CA GLU A 27 -17.11 -6.07 3.66
C GLU A 27 -16.10 -5.43 2.69
N ARG A 28 -15.35 -6.26 1.96
CA ARG A 28 -14.35 -5.86 0.97
C ARG A 28 -13.14 -5.11 1.56
N ILE A 29 -12.86 -5.35 2.85
CA ILE A 29 -11.78 -4.72 3.60
C ILE A 29 -10.57 -5.66 3.63
N ILE A 30 -9.44 -5.17 3.14
CA ILE A 30 -8.13 -5.82 3.16
C ILE A 30 -7.18 -5.01 4.05
N PHE A 31 -6.32 -5.69 4.81
CA PHE A 31 -5.31 -5.06 5.64
C PHE A 31 -3.89 -5.29 5.09
N LEU A 32 -3.09 -4.24 5.14
CA LEU A 32 -1.64 -4.27 4.93
C LEU A 32 -0.96 -3.82 6.25
N PRO A 33 -0.79 -4.73 7.24
CA PRO A 33 -0.57 -4.34 8.63
C PRO A 33 0.90 -4.37 9.09
N THR A 34 1.86 -4.77 8.23
CA THR A 34 3.26 -5.01 8.62
C THR A 34 4.21 -4.81 7.45
N PHE A 35 5.46 -5.29 7.57
CA PHE A 35 6.41 -5.31 6.46
C PHE A 35 5.84 -6.02 5.24
N ILE A 36 6.10 -5.43 4.07
CA ILE A 36 5.70 -5.98 2.78
C ILE A 36 6.74 -7.01 2.36
N GLU A 37 6.35 -8.27 2.46
CA GLU A 37 7.11 -9.45 2.06
C GLU A 37 6.29 -10.26 1.03
N ASP A 38 6.92 -11.22 0.36
CA ASP A 38 6.27 -11.99 -0.70
C ASP A 38 5.02 -12.72 -0.22
N GLU A 39 5.04 -13.30 1.00
CA GLU A 39 3.87 -13.99 1.57
C GLU A 39 2.68 -13.04 1.77
N LEU A 40 2.93 -11.87 2.37
CA LEU A 40 1.89 -10.87 2.58
C LEU A 40 1.37 -10.33 1.25
N ALA A 41 2.26 -10.07 0.29
CA ALA A 41 1.87 -9.58 -1.03
C ALA A 41 0.97 -10.59 -1.76
N ASN A 42 1.34 -11.87 -1.77
CA ASN A 42 0.54 -12.92 -2.37
C ASN A 42 -0.84 -13.05 -1.70
N LEU A 43 -0.93 -12.89 -0.37
CA LEU A 43 -2.19 -12.91 0.36
C LEU A 43 -3.09 -11.73 -0.01
N VAL A 44 -2.53 -10.51 -0.07
CA VAL A 44 -3.27 -9.30 -0.46
C VAL A 44 -3.78 -9.42 -1.91
N ILE A 45 -2.93 -9.88 -2.83
CA ILE A 45 -3.27 -10.10 -4.24
C ILE A 45 -4.40 -11.14 -4.36
N ALA A 46 -4.30 -12.27 -3.67
CA ALA A 46 -5.34 -13.30 -3.70
C ALA A 46 -6.69 -12.76 -3.20
N GLN A 47 -6.69 -11.93 -2.15
CA GLN A 47 -7.91 -11.27 -1.65
C GLN A 47 -8.48 -10.27 -2.68
N MET A 48 -7.64 -9.49 -3.36
CA MET A 48 -8.08 -8.56 -4.41
C MET A 48 -8.75 -9.31 -5.57
N LEU A 49 -8.11 -10.37 -6.08
CA LEU A 49 -8.65 -11.17 -7.18
C LEU A 49 -9.94 -11.90 -6.78
N PHE A 50 -10.03 -12.39 -5.54
CA PHE A 50 -11.24 -12.99 -5.01
C PHE A 50 -12.39 -11.98 -4.97
N LEU A 51 -12.15 -10.76 -4.47
CA LEU A 51 -13.17 -9.72 -4.39
C LEU A 51 -13.60 -9.21 -5.78
N GLU A 52 -12.68 -9.13 -6.74
CA GLU A 52 -13.02 -8.82 -8.13
C GLU A 52 -13.95 -9.89 -8.73
N ALA A 53 -13.64 -11.18 -8.49
CA ALA A 53 -14.46 -12.28 -8.99
C ALA A 53 -15.86 -12.32 -8.33
N GLU A 54 -16.00 -11.87 -7.08
CA GLU A 54 -17.29 -11.79 -6.42
C GLU A 54 -18.17 -10.64 -6.95
N ASP A 55 -17.62 -9.45 -7.08
CA ASP A 55 -18.33 -8.26 -7.57
C ASP A 55 -17.32 -7.25 -8.14
N PRO A 56 -17.16 -7.19 -9.46
CA PRO A 56 -16.18 -6.33 -10.10
C PRO A 56 -16.58 -4.84 -10.12
N ASP A 57 -17.80 -4.50 -9.73
CA ASP A 57 -18.30 -3.12 -9.75
C ASP A 57 -18.25 -2.43 -8.39
N LYS A 58 -17.87 -3.16 -7.34
CA LYS A 58 -17.72 -2.61 -5.99
C LYS A 58 -16.27 -2.37 -5.62
N ASP A 59 -16.01 -1.23 -5.00
CA ASP A 59 -14.69 -0.85 -4.53
C ASP A 59 -14.11 -1.84 -3.51
N ILE A 60 -12.79 -1.92 -3.48
CA ILE A 60 -12.01 -2.64 -2.47
C ILE A 60 -11.39 -1.61 -1.52
N LEU A 61 -11.43 -1.86 -0.21
CA LEU A 61 -10.90 -0.97 0.82
C LEU A 61 -9.58 -1.54 1.36
N LEU A 62 -8.46 -0.91 1.05
CA LEU A 62 -7.12 -1.31 1.51
C LEU A 62 -6.68 -0.43 2.68
N TYR A 63 -6.65 -1.00 3.88
CA TYR A 63 -6.18 -0.34 5.11
C TYR A 63 -4.69 -0.60 5.31
N ILE A 64 -3.91 0.47 5.34
CA ILE A 64 -2.44 0.43 5.36
C ILE A 64 -1.91 0.93 6.71
N ASN A 65 -1.15 0.06 7.40
CA ASN A 65 -0.35 0.39 8.57
C ASN A 65 1.00 -0.33 8.46
N SER A 66 1.85 0.15 7.56
CA SER A 66 3.05 -0.57 7.16
C SER A 66 4.27 0.35 7.06
N PRO A 67 5.44 -0.10 7.51
CA PRO A 67 6.71 0.61 7.30
C PRO A 67 7.28 0.45 5.89
N GLY A 68 6.59 -0.27 4.98
CA GLY A 68 7.10 -0.65 3.67
C GLY A 68 7.73 -2.04 3.68
N GLY A 69 8.66 -2.28 2.77
CA GLY A 69 9.35 -3.57 2.66
C GLY A 69 9.90 -3.84 1.26
N SER A 70 9.83 -5.09 0.81
CA SER A 70 10.31 -5.53 -0.50
C SER A 70 9.65 -4.75 -1.63
N ILE A 71 10.47 -4.16 -2.51
CA ILE A 71 9.99 -3.38 -3.65
C ILE A 71 9.26 -4.31 -4.64
N THR A 72 9.81 -5.50 -4.91
CA THR A 72 9.21 -6.46 -5.85
C THR A 72 7.86 -6.96 -5.36
N ALA A 73 7.74 -7.29 -4.07
CA ALA A 73 6.49 -7.68 -3.44
C ALA A 73 5.45 -6.54 -3.48
N GLY A 74 5.88 -5.31 -3.18
CA GLY A 74 5.01 -4.14 -3.26
C GLY A 74 4.59 -3.79 -4.68
N MET A 75 5.48 -3.94 -5.68
CA MET A 75 5.14 -3.74 -7.08
C MET A 75 4.12 -4.77 -7.59
N ALA A 76 4.16 -6.01 -7.09
CA ALA A 76 3.15 -7.02 -7.41
C ALA A 76 1.76 -6.60 -6.90
N ILE A 77 1.67 -6.03 -5.69
CA ILE A 77 0.42 -5.44 -5.17
C ILE A 77 0.01 -4.25 -6.03
N TYR A 78 0.94 -3.33 -6.34
CA TYR A 78 0.70 -2.15 -7.15
C TYR A 78 0.10 -2.51 -8.52
N ASP A 79 0.76 -3.41 -9.24
CA ASP A 79 0.31 -3.84 -10.56
C ASP A 79 -1.08 -4.51 -10.47
N THR A 80 -1.35 -5.29 -9.43
CA THR A 80 -2.68 -5.87 -9.20
C THR A 80 -3.74 -4.80 -8.97
N MET A 81 -3.44 -3.78 -8.13
CA MET A 81 -4.35 -2.65 -7.91
C MET A 81 -4.71 -1.90 -9.21
N GLN A 82 -3.76 -1.80 -10.15
CA GLN A 82 -3.99 -1.14 -11.44
C GLN A 82 -4.63 -2.08 -12.47
N PHE A 83 -4.50 -3.39 -12.32
CA PHE A 83 -4.99 -4.40 -13.26
C PHE A 83 -6.45 -4.76 -13.06
N ILE A 84 -6.91 -4.88 -11.81
CA ILE A 84 -8.28 -5.28 -11.47
C ILE A 84 -9.30 -4.19 -11.83
N LYS A 85 -10.54 -4.61 -12.13
CA LYS A 85 -11.62 -3.68 -12.47
C LYS A 85 -12.13 -2.83 -11.30
N PRO A 86 -12.27 -3.35 -10.05
CA PRO A 86 -12.69 -2.56 -8.90
C PRO A 86 -11.73 -1.42 -8.60
N ASP A 87 -12.26 -0.24 -8.28
CA ASP A 87 -11.45 0.83 -7.68
C ASP A 87 -10.91 0.38 -6.31
N VAL A 88 -9.63 0.59 -6.07
CA VAL A 88 -9.03 0.36 -4.77
C VAL A 88 -8.97 1.67 -3.99
N GLN A 89 -9.78 1.78 -2.94
CA GLN A 89 -9.70 2.86 -1.97
C GLN A 89 -8.56 2.57 -0.98
N THR A 90 -7.70 3.53 -0.70
CA THR A 90 -6.58 3.36 0.24
C THR A 90 -6.75 4.21 1.49
N TYR A 91 -6.45 3.62 2.65
CA TYR A 91 -6.60 4.26 3.96
C TYR A 91 -5.32 4.11 4.77
N CYS A 92 -4.63 5.19 5.04
CA CYS A 92 -3.51 5.18 5.99
C CYS A 92 -4.01 5.22 7.43
N ILE A 93 -3.71 4.19 8.20
CA ILE A 93 -3.98 4.10 9.64
C ILE A 93 -2.66 3.89 10.38
N GLY A 94 -2.21 4.85 11.17
CA GLY A 94 -0.91 4.81 11.85
C GLY A 94 0.24 5.24 10.95
N GLN A 95 0.69 4.40 10.00
CA GLN A 95 1.74 4.82 9.07
C GLN A 95 1.64 4.15 7.69
N ALA A 96 2.12 4.88 6.68
CA ALA A 96 2.45 4.36 5.37
C ALA A 96 3.85 4.88 4.99
N ALA A 97 4.87 4.02 5.05
CA ALA A 97 6.25 4.42 4.77
C ALA A 97 6.84 3.62 3.61
N SER A 98 7.78 4.23 2.88
CA SER A 98 8.50 3.56 1.79
C SER A 98 7.53 2.99 0.73
N MET A 99 7.64 1.71 0.40
CA MET A 99 6.75 1.04 -0.55
C MET A 99 5.27 1.13 -0.16
N ALA A 100 4.94 1.17 1.14
CA ALA A 100 3.56 1.35 1.60
C ALA A 100 2.99 2.75 1.28
N ALA A 101 3.84 3.80 1.24
CA ALA A 101 3.43 5.13 0.80
C ALA A 101 3.15 5.17 -0.72
N VAL A 102 3.89 4.40 -1.50
CA VAL A 102 3.63 4.22 -2.93
C VAL A 102 2.26 3.54 -3.15
N LEU A 103 1.96 2.48 -2.40
CA LEU A 103 0.66 1.80 -2.46
C LEU A 103 -0.49 2.71 -1.99
N LEU A 104 -0.26 3.54 -0.97
CA LEU A 104 -1.24 4.53 -0.53
C LEU A 104 -1.57 5.53 -1.65
N ALA A 105 -0.54 6.06 -2.31
CA ALA A 105 -0.69 6.98 -3.44
C ALA A 105 -1.34 6.34 -4.67
N ALA A 106 -1.18 5.01 -4.83
CA ALA A 106 -1.68 4.24 -5.97
C ALA A 106 -3.18 3.91 -5.93
N GLY A 107 -3.88 4.27 -4.84
CA GLY A 107 -5.34 4.17 -4.77
C GLY A 107 -6.05 4.97 -5.86
N ALA A 108 -7.30 4.63 -6.13
CA ALA A 108 -8.12 5.32 -7.11
C ALA A 108 -8.23 6.82 -6.78
N LYS A 109 -8.12 7.68 -7.78
CA LYS A 109 -8.15 9.13 -7.60
C LYS A 109 -9.45 9.58 -6.94
N GLY A 110 -9.35 10.41 -5.89
CA GLY A 110 -10.48 10.84 -5.07
C GLY A 110 -10.84 9.83 -3.95
N LYS A 111 -10.16 8.68 -3.88
CA LYS A 111 -10.45 7.59 -2.92
C LYS A 111 -9.22 7.19 -2.09
N ARG A 112 -8.27 8.12 -1.89
CA ARG A 112 -7.06 7.92 -1.09
C ARG A 112 -7.18 8.74 0.20
N PHE A 113 -7.12 8.07 1.33
CA PHE A 113 -7.46 8.67 2.63
C PHE A 113 -6.39 8.42 3.68
N SER A 114 -6.38 9.27 4.70
CA SER A 114 -5.58 9.06 5.91
C SER A 114 -6.37 9.45 7.15
N LEU A 115 -6.12 8.77 8.27
CA LEU A 115 -6.55 9.25 9.58
C LEU A 115 -5.65 10.38 10.06
N PRO A 116 -6.14 11.31 10.92
CA PRO A 116 -5.47 12.60 11.20
C PRO A 116 -4.11 12.47 11.89
N ASN A 117 -3.86 11.39 12.62
CA ASN A 117 -2.59 11.16 13.33
C ASN A 117 -1.65 10.19 12.60
N SER A 118 -1.94 9.86 11.36
CA SER A 118 -1.10 8.97 10.56
C SER A 118 0.14 9.71 10.05
N ARG A 119 1.20 8.94 9.83
CA ARG A 119 2.47 9.38 9.29
C ARG A 119 2.70 8.77 7.90
N ILE A 120 3.11 9.60 6.95
CA ILE A 120 3.45 9.18 5.59
C ILE A 120 4.92 9.48 5.36
N VAL A 121 5.68 8.52 4.83
CA VAL A 121 7.12 8.69 4.58
C VAL A 121 7.47 8.19 3.20
N ILE A 122 8.10 9.05 2.40
CA ILE A 122 8.68 8.67 1.10
C ILE A 122 10.19 8.78 1.15
N HIS A 123 10.88 7.88 0.50
CA HIS A 123 12.33 7.87 0.32
C HIS A 123 12.73 6.98 -0.86
N GLN A 124 13.99 7.13 -1.32
CA GLN A 124 14.53 6.28 -2.37
C GLN A 124 14.72 4.82 -1.90
N PRO A 125 14.84 3.85 -2.84
CA PRO A 125 15.14 2.46 -2.53
C PRO A 125 16.41 2.32 -1.69
N LEU A 126 16.37 1.38 -0.75
CA LEU A 126 17.53 0.94 0.03
C LEU A 126 17.94 -0.46 -0.42
N MET A 127 19.23 -0.69 -0.57
CA MET A 127 19.80 -2.02 -0.78
C MET A 127 20.87 -2.23 0.29
N SER A 128 20.73 -3.30 1.08
CA SER A 128 21.73 -3.72 2.06
C SER A 128 22.46 -4.97 1.58
N GLY A 129 23.70 -5.17 2.06
CA GLY A 129 24.44 -6.40 1.79
C GLY A 129 25.03 -6.49 0.37
N LEU A 130 25.32 -5.36 -0.28
CA LEU A 130 26.08 -5.35 -1.52
C LEU A 130 27.46 -5.94 -1.28
N GLY A 131 27.73 -7.09 -1.88
CA GLY A 131 29.00 -7.82 -1.83
C GLY A 131 29.14 -8.74 -3.03
N GLY A 132 30.34 -9.22 -3.28
CA GLY A 132 30.63 -10.10 -4.40
C GLY A 132 31.69 -9.54 -5.34
N GLN A 133 31.71 -10.00 -6.58
CA GLN A 133 32.63 -9.52 -7.61
C GLN A 133 32.21 -8.11 -8.08
N ALA A 134 33.15 -7.35 -8.65
CA ALA A 134 32.87 -6.00 -9.16
C ALA A 134 31.69 -5.95 -10.15
N THR A 135 31.55 -6.98 -10.97
CA THR A 135 30.44 -7.13 -11.93
C THR A 135 29.09 -7.29 -11.21
N ASP A 136 29.05 -8.05 -10.11
CA ASP A 136 27.81 -8.25 -9.34
C ASP A 136 27.36 -6.93 -8.69
N ILE A 137 28.32 -6.14 -8.20
CA ILE A 137 28.06 -4.81 -7.62
C ILE A 137 27.52 -3.86 -8.69
N ASP A 138 28.10 -3.85 -9.90
CA ASP A 138 27.61 -3.02 -11.01
C ASP A 138 26.19 -3.41 -11.44
N ILE A 139 25.89 -4.70 -11.56
CA ILE A 139 24.53 -5.18 -11.88
C ILE A 139 23.53 -4.73 -10.81
N ALA A 140 23.86 -4.91 -9.54
CA ALA A 140 22.98 -4.50 -8.44
C ALA A 140 22.79 -2.96 -8.38
N ALA A 141 23.84 -2.19 -8.64
CA ALA A 141 23.79 -0.73 -8.69
C ALA A 141 22.87 -0.24 -9.82
N ARG A 142 22.96 -0.83 -11.01
CA ARG A 142 22.05 -0.48 -12.12
C ARG A 142 20.60 -0.82 -11.80
N GLU A 143 20.35 -1.96 -11.17
CA GLU A 143 19.01 -2.38 -10.84
C GLU A 143 18.35 -1.48 -9.78
N ILE A 144 19.07 -1.07 -8.72
CA ILE A 144 18.51 -0.15 -7.73
C ILE A 144 18.23 1.24 -8.32
N LEU A 145 19.07 1.72 -9.24
CA LEU A 145 18.83 2.97 -9.95
C LEU A 145 17.57 2.88 -10.84
N ARG A 146 17.41 1.77 -11.57
CA ARG A 146 16.21 1.50 -12.37
C ARG A 146 14.94 1.48 -11.50
N MET A 147 14.98 0.81 -10.33
CA MET A 147 13.87 0.79 -9.39
C MET A 147 13.55 2.18 -8.84
N ARG A 148 14.59 2.99 -8.52
CA ARG A 148 14.41 4.37 -8.06
C ARG A 148 13.66 5.21 -9.10
N GLU A 149 14.09 5.15 -10.36
CA GLU A 149 13.42 5.87 -11.45
C GLU A 149 11.96 5.44 -11.57
N ARG A 150 11.70 4.13 -11.56
CA ARG A 150 10.34 3.60 -11.68
C ARG A 150 9.43 4.04 -10.53
N LEU A 151 9.90 4.01 -9.30
CA LEU A 151 9.11 4.46 -8.14
C LEU A 151 8.85 5.97 -8.18
N ASN A 152 9.82 6.77 -8.64
CA ASN A 152 9.64 8.20 -8.84
C ASN A 152 8.57 8.48 -9.92
N GLU A 153 8.58 7.76 -11.06
CA GLU A 153 7.55 7.88 -12.09
C GLU A 153 6.15 7.57 -11.56
N ILE A 154 6.03 6.51 -10.74
CA ILE A 154 4.77 6.14 -10.10
C ILE A 154 4.29 7.26 -9.17
N LEU A 155 5.16 7.78 -8.30
CA LEU A 155 4.81 8.89 -7.42
C LEU A 155 4.41 10.14 -8.21
N VAL A 156 5.12 10.48 -9.28
CA VAL A 156 4.76 11.60 -10.17
C VAL A 156 3.35 11.41 -10.75
N SER A 157 3.05 10.21 -11.26
CA SER A 157 1.76 9.93 -11.91
C SER A 157 0.58 10.03 -10.96
N HIS A 158 0.77 9.61 -9.70
CA HIS A 158 -0.30 9.59 -8.70
C HIS A 158 -0.44 10.89 -7.90
N THR A 159 0.67 11.61 -7.67
CA THR A 159 0.65 12.86 -6.89
C THR A 159 0.48 14.11 -7.73
N GLY A 160 0.86 14.06 -9.01
CA GLY A 160 0.92 15.22 -9.89
C GLY A 160 2.11 16.16 -9.58
N GLN A 161 3.03 15.77 -8.70
CA GLN A 161 4.22 16.56 -8.39
C GLN A 161 5.23 16.51 -9.55
N PRO A 162 6.01 17.57 -9.76
CA PRO A 162 7.10 17.55 -10.74
C PRO A 162 8.15 16.49 -10.41
N VAL A 163 8.69 15.82 -11.44
CA VAL A 163 9.74 14.79 -11.30
C VAL A 163 10.89 15.27 -10.40
N LYS A 164 11.37 16.50 -10.63
CA LYS A 164 12.47 17.06 -9.84
C LYS A 164 12.13 17.12 -8.34
N ARG A 165 10.90 17.52 -7.99
CA ARG A 165 10.47 17.59 -6.61
C ARG A 165 10.44 16.20 -5.96
N ILE A 166 9.89 15.20 -6.67
CA ILE A 166 9.89 13.82 -6.18
C ILE A 166 11.32 13.32 -5.95
N GLN A 167 12.23 13.58 -6.89
CA GLN A 167 13.64 13.19 -6.77
C GLN A 167 14.32 13.84 -5.57
N ASP A 168 14.12 15.15 -5.37
CA ASP A 168 14.71 15.90 -4.26
C ASP A 168 14.14 15.43 -2.90
N ASP A 169 12.81 15.26 -2.80
CA ASP A 169 12.13 14.87 -1.56
C ASP A 169 12.37 13.40 -1.19
N THR A 170 12.57 12.51 -2.17
CA THR A 170 12.85 11.09 -1.90
C THR A 170 14.34 10.78 -1.66
N GLU A 171 15.24 11.76 -1.78
CA GLU A 171 16.68 11.53 -1.57
C GLU A 171 17.00 11.05 -0.15
N ARG A 172 16.21 11.49 0.83
CA ARG A 172 16.20 11.03 2.24
C ARG A 172 14.77 10.90 2.71
N ASP A 173 14.58 10.45 3.95
CA ASP A 173 13.27 10.34 4.55
C ASP A 173 12.54 11.68 4.53
N TYR A 174 11.50 11.76 3.72
CA TYR A 174 10.59 12.90 3.68
C TYR A 174 9.30 12.51 4.42
N ILE A 175 9.17 13.04 5.64
CA ILE A 175 8.12 12.68 6.58
C ILE A 175 6.99 13.71 6.51
N MET A 176 5.78 13.23 6.33
CA MET A 176 4.57 14.04 6.21
C MET A 176 3.53 13.63 7.26
N SER A 177 2.87 14.62 7.85
CA SER A 177 1.58 14.42 8.52
C SER A 177 0.48 14.11 7.48
N ALA A 178 -0.70 13.71 7.96
CA ALA A 178 -1.84 13.46 7.08
C ALA A 178 -2.21 14.70 6.23
N ASP A 179 -2.26 15.89 6.86
CA ASP A 179 -2.59 17.13 6.15
C ASP A 179 -1.51 17.49 5.10
N GLN A 180 -0.22 17.33 5.42
CA GLN A 180 0.87 17.50 4.46
C GLN A 180 0.82 16.49 3.31
N GLY A 181 0.44 15.22 3.59
CA GLY A 181 0.25 14.19 2.56
C GLY A 181 -0.88 14.54 1.59
N LYS A 182 -1.94 15.21 2.06
CA LYS A 182 -3.00 15.75 1.23
C LYS A 182 -2.51 16.91 0.35
N GLU A 183 -1.79 17.86 0.93
CA GLU A 183 -1.19 18.98 0.17
C GLU A 183 -0.18 18.50 -0.88
N TYR A 184 0.55 17.43 -0.57
CA TYR A 184 1.51 16.82 -1.47
C TYR A 184 0.84 16.03 -2.61
N GLY A 185 -0.38 15.56 -2.41
CA GLY A 185 -1.16 14.80 -3.38
C GLY A 185 -1.00 13.28 -3.25
N ILE A 186 -0.41 12.77 -2.17
CA ILE A 186 -0.35 11.33 -1.88
C ILE A 186 -1.72 10.80 -1.51
N ILE A 187 -2.51 11.60 -0.81
CA ILE A 187 -3.89 11.31 -0.45
C ILE A 187 -4.83 12.42 -0.93
N ASP A 188 -6.11 12.10 -1.00
CA ASP A 188 -7.14 13.05 -1.44
C ASP A 188 -7.82 13.73 -0.26
N ASP A 189 -7.96 13.05 0.90
CA ASP A 189 -8.58 13.65 2.08
C ASP A 189 -8.14 13.02 3.41
N VAL A 190 -8.35 13.80 4.50
CA VAL A 190 -8.09 13.37 5.89
C VAL A 190 -9.41 13.12 6.58
N ILE A 191 -9.71 11.86 6.90
CA ILE A 191 -10.97 11.46 7.54
C ILE A 191 -10.86 11.65 9.05
N ARG A 192 -11.55 12.66 9.58
CA ARG A 192 -11.56 12.98 11.03
C ARG A 192 -12.69 12.29 11.79
N LYS A 193 -13.80 12.01 11.11
CA LYS A 193 -14.96 11.27 11.62
C LYS A 193 -15.61 10.48 10.50
N ARG A 194 -16.13 9.32 10.84
CA ARG A 194 -16.97 8.55 9.92
C ARG A 194 -18.32 9.28 9.80
N ALA A 195 -18.76 9.47 8.56
CA ALA A 195 -20.09 10.02 8.29
C ALA A 195 -21.20 9.05 8.74
#